data_588aadba6c913b7ef6aaf48a88851460
#
_entry.id   588aadba6c913b7ef6aaf48a88851460
#
_cell.length_a   1.000
_cell.length_b   1.000
_cell.length_c   1.000
_cell.angle_alpha   90.00
_cell.angle_beta   90.00
_cell.angle_gamma   90.00
#
_symmetry.space_group_name_H-M   'P 1'
#
loop_
_entity.id
_entity.type
_entity.pdbx_description
1 polymer ?
#
loop_
_entity_poly.entity_id
_entity_poly.type
_entity_poly.pdbx_seq_one_letter_code
_entity_poly.pdbx_strand_id
1 'polypeptide(L)'
;MVAGHLREKNGYYHIVLNYVDEYGKRHTPSKSTGLPVKGNKKRAEKMLIEARSAKEAELEARALERSTGKVSTDSILFTTFLLDWLEMIKKNVEETTYGAYSMGIKSKIIPYFEEHHPGLLLREIKPKHIQDYYTYELTVRGVSANTVIHRHANIRKALQHAFKLGLIDTNPADRIERPKKEKFVGSAYEEDELNRLFEVVKGDPI
;
A
#
# COMPACT_ATOMS: atom_id res chain seq x y z
N MET A 1 -1.68 22.48 -9.90
CA MET A 1 -0.82 23.02 -11.00
C MET A 1 0.24 22.00 -11.35
N VAL A 2 0.31 21.61 -12.62
CA VAL A 2 1.32 20.69 -13.16
C VAL A 2 2.41 21.49 -13.88
N ALA A 3 3.62 21.45 -13.38
CA ALA A 3 4.79 22.01 -14.07
C ALA A 3 5.44 20.93 -14.95
N GLY A 4 6.20 21.35 -15.96
CA GLY A 4 6.93 20.39 -16.79
C GLY A 4 7.94 21.09 -17.69
N HIS A 5 8.94 20.32 -18.12
CA HIS A 5 9.96 20.78 -19.06
C HIS A 5 10.40 19.67 -19.98
N LEU A 6 11.04 20.05 -21.10
CA LEU A 6 11.70 19.12 -21.98
C LEU A 6 13.13 18.85 -21.49
N ARG A 7 13.52 17.59 -21.51
CA ARG A 7 14.89 17.15 -21.22
C ARG A 7 15.43 16.38 -22.43
N GLU A 8 16.66 16.64 -22.79
CA GLU A 8 17.36 15.88 -23.81
C GLU A 8 18.07 14.67 -23.16
N LYS A 9 17.83 13.50 -23.72
CA LYS A 9 18.46 12.26 -23.29
C LYS A 9 18.66 11.34 -24.50
N ASN A 10 19.89 10.87 -24.70
CA ASN A 10 20.25 9.97 -25.80
C ASN A 10 19.83 10.48 -27.20
N GLY A 11 19.89 11.81 -27.44
CA GLY A 11 19.52 12.42 -28.72
C GLY A 11 18.01 12.58 -28.96
N TYR A 12 17.18 12.29 -27.97
CA TYR A 12 15.72 12.43 -28.03
C TYR A 12 15.18 13.38 -26.95
N TYR A 13 14.04 14.02 -27.26
CA TYR A 13 13.31 14.79 -26.27
C TYR A 13 12.53 13.85 -25.33
N HIS A 14 12.60 14.18 -24.03
CA HIS A 14 11.81 13.58 -22.97
C HIS A 14 10.97 14.67 -22.30
N ILE A 15 9.71 14.37 -22.04
CA ILE A 15 8.83 15.20 -21.23
C ILE A 15 9.04 14.80 -19.77
N VAL A 16 9.37 15.77 -18.92
CA VAL A 16 9.42 15.61 -17.47
C VAL A 16 8.28 16.43 -16.88
N LEU A 17 7.34 15.79 -16.20
CA LEU A 17 6.27 16.47 -15.48
C LEU A 17 6.64 16.56 -14.00
N ASN A 18 6.26 17.68 -13.35
CA ASN A 18 6.44 17.89 -11.92
C ASN A 18 5.07 18.25 -11.32
N TYR A 19 4.56 17.42 -10.43
CA TYR A 19 3.31 17.69 -9.75
C TYR A 19 3.33 17.10 -8.34
N VAL A 20 2.40 17.56 -7.53
CA VAL A 20 2.16 17.04 -6.18
C VAL A 20 0.83 16.29 -6.25
N ASP A 21 0.81 15.07 -5.71
CA ASP A 21 -0.43 14.32 -5.59
C ASP A 21 -1.30 14.83 -4.43
N GLU A 22 -2.46 14.26 -4.30
CA GLU A 22 -3.43 14.57 -3.26
C GLU A 22 -2.94 14.31 -1.82
N TYR A 23 -1.85 13.55 -1.65
CA TYR A 23 -1.22 13.24 -0.36
C TYR A 23 -0.03 14.15 -0.04
N GLY A 24 0.22 15.15 -0.89
CA GLY A 24 1.37 16.05 -0.73
C GLY A 24 2.70 15.47 -1.23
N LYS A 25 2.70 14.29 -1.86
CA LYS A 25 3.90 13.67 -2.40
C LYS A 25 4.23 14.23 -3.77
N ARG A 26 5.48 14.63 -3.95
CA ARG A 26 5.98 15.15 -5.23
C ARG A 26 6.35 14.02 -6.18
N HIS A 27 5.90 14.14 -7.44
CA HIS A 27 6.18 13.21 -8.53
C HIS A 27 6.90 13.92 -9.68
N THR A 28 7.89 13.22 -10.26
CA THR A 28 8.67 13.73 -11.40
C THR A 28 8.83 12.68 -12.50
N PRO A 29 7.71 12.14 -13.05
CA PRO A 29 7.80 11.14 -14.13
C PRO A 29 8.44 11.74 -15.39
N SER A 30 9.22 10.91 -16.08
CA SER A 30 9.84 11.23 -17.37
C SER A 30 9.39 10.25 -18.45
N LYS A 31 8.90 10.77 -19.59
CA LYS A 31 8.43 9.97 -20.72
C LYS A 31 9.13 10.39 -22.00
N SER A 32 9.63 9.44 -22.77
CA SER A 32 10.20 9.75 -24.10
C SER A 32 9.10 10.19 -25.07
N THR A 33 9.41 11.21 -25.88
CA THR A 33 8.52 11.65 -26.97
C THR A 33 8.75 10.86 -28.26
N GLY A 34 9.86 10.10 -28.36
CA GLY A 34 10.30 9.47 -29.61
C GLY A 34 10.82 10.45 -30.68
N LEU A 35 10.88 11.76 -30.38
CA LEU A 35 11.33 12.78 -31.33
C LEU A 35 12.83 13.05 -31.15
N PRO A 36 13.65 12.95 -32.22
CA PRO A 36 15.04 13.40 -32.22
C PRO A 36 15.12 14.90 -31.88
N VAL A 37 16.16 15.31 -31.18
CA VAL A 37 16.35 16.72 -30.76
C VAL A 37 16.45 17.66 -31.96
N LYS A 38 17.14 17.23 -33.01
CA LYS A 38 17.39 18.06 -34.19
C LYS A 38 16.10 18.34 -34.98
N GLY A 39 15.68 19.60 -35.04
CA GLY A 39 14.53 20.06 -35.82
C GLY A 39 13.14 19.83 -35.23
N ASN A 40 13.01 19.16 -34.06
CA ASN A 40 11.72 18.77 -33.52
C ASN A 40 11.29 19.54 -32.26
N LYS A 41 11.99 20.61 -31.91
CA LYS A 41 11.72 21.36 -30.66
C LYS A 41 10.24 21.81 -30.52
N LYS A 42 9.70 22.47 -31.56
CA LYS A 42 8.29 22.94 -31.55
C LYS A 42 7.28 21.79 -31.37
N ARG A 43 7.56 20.64 -31.98
CA ARG A 43 6.70 19.46 -31.87
C ARG A 43 6.76 18.85 -30.48
N ALA A 44 7.94 18.78 -29.88
CA ALA A 44 8.13 18.31 -28.52
C ALA A 44 7.50 19.28 -27.50
N GLU A 45 7.57 20.59 -27.71
CA GLU A 45 6.89 21.60 -26.88
C GLU A 45 5.36 21.44 -26.94
N LYS A 46 4.79 21.19 -28.11
CA LYS A 46 3.35 20.89 -28.24
C LYS A 46 2.95 19.66 -27.43
N MET A 47 3.72 18.56 -27.53
CA MET A 47 3.48 17.35 -26.75
C MET A 47 3.62 17.59 -25.24
N LEU A 48 4.54 18.46 -24.82
CA LEU A 48 4.66 18.85 -23.42
C LEU A 48 3.42 19.58 -22.91
N ILE A 49 2.90 20.53 -23.70
CA ILE A 49 1.67 21.28 -23.35
C ILE A 49 0.49 20.30 -23.23
N GLU A 50 0.31 19.41 -24.20
CA GLU A 50 -0.74 18.39 -24.18
C GLU A 50 -0.61 17.45 -22.97
N ALA A 51 0.61 16.99 -22.65
CA ALA A 51 0.85 16.15 -21.50
C ALA A 51 0.58 16.83 -20.16
N ARG A 52 0.90 18.12 -20.04
CA ARG A 52 0.58 18.94 -18.86
C ARG A 52 -0.91 19.11 -18.68
N SER A 53 -1.61 19.52 -19.76
CA SER A 53 -3.07 19.72 -19.74
C SER A 53 -3.81 18.43 -19.41
N ALA A 54 -3.40 17.29 -20.01
CA ALA A 54 -3.99 15.99 -19.72
C ALA A 54 -3.80 15.59 -18.25
N LYS A 55 -2.58 15.82 -17.69
CA LYS A 55 -2.31 15.50 -16.29
C LYS A 55 -3.04 16.43 -15.31
N GLU A 56 -3.19 17.68 -15.67
CA GLU A 56 -3.94 18.67 -14.87
C GLU A 56 -5.42 18.31 -14.83
N ALA A 57 -6.02 17.99 -15.98
CA ALA A 57 -7.40 17.52 -16.07
C ALA A 57 -7.65 16.22 -15.28
N GLU A 58 -6.68 15.27 -15.30
CA GLU A 58 -6.76 14.05 -14.50
C GLU A 58 -6.76 14.35 -12.98
N LEU A 59 -5.89 15.26 -12.53
CA LEU A 59 -5.84 15.66 -11.12
C LEU A 59 -7.09 16.42 -10.67
N GLU A 60 -7.61 17.30 -11.54
CA GLU A 60 -8.87 18.04 -11.28
C GLU A 60 -10.07 17.10 -11.24
N ALA A 61 -10.16 16.14 -12.16
CA ALA A 61 -11.22 15.14 -12.16
C ALA A 61 -11.22 14.32 -10.86
N ARG A 62 -10.04 13.88 -10.41
CA ARG A 62 -9.91 13.19 -9.11
C ARG A 62 -10.29 14.06 -7.92
N ALA A 63 -9.92 15.35 -7.93
CA ALA A 63 -10.31 16.29 -6.89
C ALA A 63 -11.82 16.54 -6.86
N LEU A 64 -12.45 16.64 -8.05
CA LEU A 64 -13.90 16.79 -8.19
C LEU A 64 -14.65 15.55 -7.73
N GLU A 65 -14.20 14.35 -8.09
CA GLU A 65 -14.75 13.07 -7.64
C GLU A 65 -14.76 12.98 -6.11
N ARG A 66 -13.69 13.44 -5.44
CA ARG A 66 -13.63 13.53 -3.98
C ARG A 66 -14.62 14.54 -3.40
N SER A 67 -14.73 15.72 -4.00
CA SER A 67 -15.60 16.78 -3.48
C SER A 67 -17.08 16.47 -3.65
N THR A 68 -17.44 15.69 -4.66
CA THR A 68 -18.85 15.32 -4.96
C THR A 68 -19.29 14.04 -4.25
N GLY A 69 -18.41 13.36 -3.50
CA GLY A 69 -18.71 12.09 -2.84
C GLY A 69 -19.00 10.92 -3.80
N LYS A 70 -18.93 11.17 -5.11
CA LYS A 70 -18.90 10.13 -6.14
C LYS A 70 -17.45 9.71 -6.38
N VAL A 71 -16.86 9.05 -5.40
CA VAL A 71 -15.72 8.15 -5.72
C VAL A 71 -16.32 7.13 -6.67
N SER A 72 -15.89 7.13 -7.93
CA SER A 72 -16.19 5.98 -8.77
C SER A 72 -15.52 4.79 -8.10
N THR A 73 -16.30 3.92 -7.49
CA THR A 73 -15.84 2.69 -6.83
C THR A 73 -14.99 1.84 -7.76
N ASP A 74 -15.08 2.17 -9.05
CA ASP A 74 -14.44 1.48 -10.17
C ASP A 74 -12.93 1.69 -10.29
N SER A 75 -12.35 2.69 -9.62
CA SER A 75 -10.92 3.05 -9.75
C SER A 75 -10.12 3.02 -8.45
N ILE A 76 -10.70 2.57 -7.35
CA ILE A 76 -10.01 2.52 -6.05
C ILE A 76 -9.00 1.37 -6.06
N LEU A 77 -7.71 1.68 -5.91
CA LEU A 77 -6.68 0.65 -5.71
C LEU A 77 -6.84 0.01 -4.33
N PHE A 78 -6.63 -1.29 -4.25
CA PHE A 78 -6.70 -2.02 -2.98
C PHE A 78 -5.70 -1.47 -1.95
N THR A 79 -4.47 -1.19 -2.37
CA THR A 79 -3.43 -0.64 -1.49
C THR A 79 -3.75 0.76 -0.98
N THR A 80 -4.32 1.63 -1.84
CA THR A 80 -4.79 2.96 -1.45
C THR A 80 -5.94 2.86 -0.44
N PHE A 81 -6.91 1.97 -0.69
CA PHE A 81 -8.01 1.74 0.25
C PHE A 81 -7.51 1.31 1.64
N LEU A 82 -6.49 0.45 1.71
CA LEU A 82 -5.92 0.04 3.00
C LEU A 82 -5.31 1.21 3.77
N LEU A 83 -4.67 2.17 3.08
CA LEU A 83 -4.14 3.38 3.70
C LEU A 83 -5.26 4.30 4.20
N ASP A 84 -6.28 4.54 3.38
CA ASP A 84 -7.44 5.34 3.74
C ASP A 84 -8.19 4.74 4.94
N TRP A 85 -8.34 3.41 4.95
CA TRP A 85 -8.94 2.69 6.07
C TRP A 85 -8.13 2.86 7.37
N LEU A 86 -6.80 2.81 7.31
CA LEU A 86 -5.94 3.04 8.48
C LEU A 86 -6.15 4.45 9.06
N GLU A 87 -6.18 5.48 8.21
CA GLU A 87 -6.40 6.85 8.68
C GLU A 87 -7.79 7.02 9.32
N MET A 88 -8.79 6.35 8.77
CA MET A 88 -10.16 6.39 9.29
C MET A 88 -10.27 5.75 10.68
N ILE A 89 -9.62 4.61 10.91
CA ILE A 89 -9.70 3.91 12.20
C ILE A 89 -8.82 4.52 13.28
N LYS A 90 -7.87 5.38 12.92
CA LYS A 90 -6.86 5.95 13.82
C LYS A 90 -7.46 6.55 15.11
N LYS A 91 -8.61 7.22 14.98
CA LYS A 91 -9.31 7.84 16.11
C LYS A 91 -10.22 6.87 16.88
N ASN A 92 -10.44 5.67 16.36
CA ASN A 92 -11.42 4.71 16.88
C ASN A 92 -10.78 3.49 17.55
N VAL A 93 -9.46 3.43 17.59
CA VAL A 93 -8.71 2.34 18.21
C VAL A 93 -7.59 2.88 19.08
N GLU A 94 -7.19 2.11 20.09
CA GLU A 94 -6.05 2.42 20.94
C GLU A 94 -4.76 2.54 20.12
N GLU A 95 -3.84 3.40 20.54
CA GLU A 95 -2.59 3.70 19.84
C GLU A 95 -1.76 2.45 19.56
N THR A 96 -1.64 1.54 20.53
CA THR A 96 -0.94 0.25 20.39
C THR A 96 -1.58 -0.64 19.31
N THR A 97 -2.91 -0.67 19.26
CA THR A 97 -3.68 -1.42 18.25
C THR A 97 -3.49 -0.81 16.87
N TYR A 98 -3.55 0.54 16.77
CA TYR A 98 -3.28 1.24 15.53
C TYR A 98 -1.86 0.98 15.04
N GLY A 99 -0.86 1.02 15.92
CA GLY A 99 0.53 0.71 15.61
C GLY A 99 0.68 -0.68 15.00
N ALA A 100 0.04 -1.69 15.59
CA ALA A 100 0.06 -3.07 15.09
C ALA A 100 -0.58 -3.18 13.69
N TYR A 101 -1.75 -2.55 13.46
CA TYR A 101 -2.39 -2.50 12.14
C TYR A 101 -1.53 -1.78 11.11
N SER A 102 -1.03 -0.60 11.46
CA SER A 102 -0.20 0.23 10.58
C SER A 102 1.07 -0.50 10.16
N MET A 103 1.77 -1.13 11.10
CA MET A 103 2.96 -1.94 10.82
C MET A 103 2.65 -3.12 9.89
N GLY A 104 1.59 -3.88 10.18
CA GLY A 104 1.19 -5.03 9.36
C GLY A 104 0.83 -4.62 7.94
N ILE A 105 0.05 -3.56 7.80
CA ILE A 105 -0.45 -3.11 6.49
C ILE A 105 0.64 -2.41 5.70
N LYS A 106 1.27 -1.36 6.24
CA LYS A 106 2.24 -0.52 5.51
C LYS A 106 3.54 -1.26 5.18
N SER A 107 4.03 -2.10 6.10
CA SER A 107 5.35 -2.73 5.95
C SER A 107 5.31 -4.14 5.38
N LYS A 108 4.14 -4.78 5.29
CA LYS A 108 4.03 -6.19 4.89
C LYS A 108 2.99 -6.43 3.81
N ILE A 109 1.75 -5.97 4.00
CA ILE A 109 0.66 -6.25 3.07
C ILE A 109 0.80 -5.40 1.81
N ILE A 110 0.89 -4.09 1.94
CA ILE A 110 0.98 -3.16 0.80
C ILE A 110 2.17 -3.49 -0.12
N PRO A 111 3.42 -3.64 0.38
CA PRO A 111 4.55 -3.95 -0.48
C PRO A 111 4.37 -5.23 -1.30
N TYR A 112 3.79 -6.28 -0.70
CA TYR A 112 3.49 -7.49 -1.45
C TYR A 112 2.52 -7.25 -2.61
N PHE A 113 1.40 -6.55 -2.34
CA PHE A 113 0.40 -6.31 -3.38
C PHE A 113 0.89 -5.33 -4.46
N GLU A 114 1.74 -4.37 -4.13
CA GLU A 114 2.37 -3.48 -5.11
C GLU A 114 3.37 -4.21 -6.01
N GLU A 115 4.09 -5.21 -5.47
CA GLU A 115 5.07 -6.00 -6.22
C GLU A 115 4.41 -7.08 -7.08
N HIS A 116 3.46 -7.85 -6.51
CA HIS A 116 2.91 -9.04 -7.17
C HIS A 116 1.60 -8.78 -7.91
N HIS A 117 0.87 -7.73 -7.55
CA HIS A 117 -0.41 -7.34 -8.13
C HIS A 117 -0.50 -5.82 -8.35
N PRO A 118 0.44 -5.22 -9.14
CA PRO A 118 0.44 -3.78 -9.35
C PRO A 118 -0.86 -3.31 -10.02
N GLY A 119 -1.46 -2.28 -9.44
CA GLY A 119 -2.70 -1.72 -9.98
C GLY A 119 -3.98 -2.49 -9.64
N LEU A 120 -3.93 -3.48 -8.74
CA LEU A 120 -5.11 -4.26 -8.34
C LEU A 120 -6.19 -3.34 -7.74
N LEU A 121 -7.36 -3.34 -8.35
CA LEU A 121 -8.51 -2.57 -7.87
C LEU A 121 -9.19 -3.28 -6.69
N LEU A 122 -9.76 -2.49 -5.78
CA LEU A 122 -10.47 -3.00 -4.60
C LEU A 122 -11.59 -3.96 -4.96
N ARG A 123 -12.36 -3.68 -6.02
CA ARG A 123 -13.45 -4.55 -6.51
C ARG A 123 -12.96 -5.83 -7.19
N GLU A 124 -11.71 -5.87 -7.62
CA GLU A 124 -11.11 -7.01 -8.32
C GLU A 124 -10.38 -7.98 -7.38
N ILE A 125 -10.27 -7.61 -6.09
CA ILE A 125 -9.62 -8.48 -5.12
C ILE A 125 -10.42 -9.77 -4.94
N LYS A 126 -9.74 -10.90 -5.11
CA LYS A 126 -10.31 -12.25 -5.02
C LYS A 126 -9.69 -13.00 -3.84
N PRO A 127 -10.38 -14.04 -3.33
CA PRO A 127 -9.82 -14.91 -2.31
C PRO A 127 -8.43 -15.43 -2.68
N LYS A 128 -8.22 -15.77 -3.97
CA LYS A 128 -6.93 -16.27 -4.47
C LYS A 128 -5.78 -15.28 -4.20
N HIS A 129 -5.95 -13.98 -4.45
CA HIS A 129 -4.89 -12.99 -4.22
C HIS A 129 -4.43 -12.96 -2.76
N ILE A 130 -5.38 -13.11 -1.84
CA ILE A 130 -5.09 -13.11 -0.41
C ILE A 130 -4.49 -14.46 0.01
N GLN A 131 -4.94 -15.56 -0.58
CA GLN A 131 -4.38 -16.90 -0.33
C GLN A 131 -2.93 -16.99 -0.82
N ASP A 132 -2.62 -16.43 -2.00
CA ASP A 132 -1.27 -16.36 -2.55
C ASP A 132 -0.35 -15.55 -1.62
N TYR A 133 -0.84 -14.44 -1.06
CA TYR A 133 -0.12 -13.66 -0.05
C TYR A 133 0.21 -14.51 1.20
N TYR A 134 -0.72 -15.31 1.71
CA TYR A 134 -0.45 -16.16 2.88
C TYR A 134 0.56 -17.26 2.57
N THR A 135 0.46 -17.85 1.39
CA THR A 135 1.45 -18.83 0.93
C THR A 135 2.84 -18.20 0.85
N TYR A 136 2.96 -17.01 0.27
CA TYR A 136 4.21 -16.26 0.22
C TYR A 136 4.78 -15.99 1.61
N GLU A 137 3.94 -15.52 2.55
CA GLU A 137 4.36 -15.25 3.92
C GLU A 137 4.89 -16.49 4.65
N LEU A 138 4.22 -17.63 4.47
CA LEU A 138 4.61 -18.90 5.09
C LEU A 138 5.85 -19.51 4.44
N THR A 139 5.91 -19.55 3.10
CA THR A 139 6.92 -20.33 2.36
C THR A 139 8.15 -19.52 1.98
N VAL A 140 7.98 -18.25 1.59
CA VAL A 140 9.10 -17.39 1.17
C VAL A 140 9.67 -16.60 2.34
N ARG A 141 8.80 -16.05 3.19
CA ARG A 141 9.23 -15.24 4.33
C ARG A 141 9.42 -16.04 5.63
N GLY A 142 8.93 -17.27 5.68
CA GLY A 142 9.10 -18.17 6.84
C GLY A 142 8.43 -17.66 8.11
N VAL A 143 7.35 -16.84 8.01
CA VAL A 143 6.65 -16.35 9.21
C VAL A 143 5.74 -17.42 9.78
N SER A 144 5.49 -17.38 11.11
CA SER A 144 4.61 -18.36 11.77
C SER A 144 3.15 -18.26 11.31
N ALA A 145 2.43 -19.37 11.42
CA ALA A 145 0.99 -19.42 11.16
C ALA A 145 0.21 -18.38 11.96
N ASN A 146 0.60 -18.15 13.22
CA ASN A 146 -0.02 -17.12 14.07
C ASN A 146 0.16 -15.71 13.49
N THR A 147 1.32 -15.40 12.91
CA THR A 147 1.57 -14.10 12.25
C THR A 147 0.65 -13.92 11.04
N VAL A 148 0.47 -14.97 10.21
CA VAL A 148 -0.45 -14.92 9.07
C VAL A 148 -1.90 -14.75 9.52
N ILE A 149 -2.30 -15.39 10.62
CA ILE A 149 -3.64 -15.22 11.21
C ILE A 149 -3.89 -13.75 11.62
N HIS A 150 -2.90 -13.09 12.23
CA HIS A 150 -3.03 -11.66 12.56
C HIS A 150 -3.13 -10.78 11.30
N ARG A 151 -2.36 -11.06 10.25
CA ARG A 151 -2.45 -10.35 8.97
C ARG A 151 -3.78 -10.58 8.27
N HIS A 152 -4.31 -11.82 8.34
CA HIS A 152 -5.67 -12.11 7.90
C HIS A 152 -6.70 -11.24 8.60
N ALA A 153 -6.61 -11.11 9.93
CA ALA A 153 -7.54 -10.28 10.70
C ALA A 153 -7.53 -8.81 10.24
N ASN A 154 -6.35 -8.27 9.90
CA ASN A 154 -6.20 -6.91 9.39
C ASN A 154 -6.86 -6.75 8.02
N ILE A 155 -6.55 -7.63 7.06
CA ILE A 155 -7.13 -7.62 5.72
C ILE A 155 -8.65 -7.79 5.79
N ARG A 156 -9.11 -8.80 6.55
CA ARG A 156 -10.53 -9.08 6.73
C ARG A 156 -11.30 -7.89 7.30
N LYS A 157 -10.74 -7.21 8.31
CA LYS A 157 -11.38 -6.05 8.95
C LYS A 157 -11.47 -4.86 7.99
N ALA A 158 -10.43 -4.59 7.21
CA ALA A 158 -10.44 -3.56 6.18
C ALA A 158 -11.47 -3.87 5.08
N LEU A 159 -11.46 -5.09 4.54
CA LEU A 159 -12.42 -5.52 3.51
C LEU A 159 -13.86 -5.58 4.03
N GLN A 160 -14.07 -5.92 5.30
CA GLN A 160 -15.40 -5.85 5.91
C GLN A 160 -15.92 -4.42 5.98
N HIS A 161 -15.03 -3.46 6.18
CA HIS A 161 -15.40 -2.04 6.10
C HIS A 161 -15.76 -1.63 4.67
N ALA A 162 -14.98 -2.06 3.66
CA ALA A 162 -15.30 -1.84 2.25
C ALA A 162 -16.69 -2.40 1.88
N PHE A 163 -16.99 -3.61 2.34
CA PHE A 163 -18.30 -4.24 2.15
C PHE A 163 -19.44 -3.42 2.79
N LYS A 164 -19.25 -2.95 4.03
CA LYS A 164 -20.26 -2.10 4.70
C LYS A 164 -20.50 -0.76 4.00
N LEU A 165 -19.48 -0.24 3.30
CA LEU A 165 -19.59 0.98 2.50
C LEU A 165 -20.16 0.73 1.09
N GLY A 166 -20.44 -0.53 0.70
CA GLY A 166 -20.89 -0.89 -0.63
C GLY A 166 -19.83 -0.73 -1.72
N LEU A 167 -18.54 -0.71 -1.35
CA LEU A 167 -17.43 -0.63 -2.30
C LEU A 167 -17.10 -1.99 -2.95
N ILE A 168 -17.48 -3.08 -2.30
CA ILE A 168 -17.40 -4.45 -2.76
C ILE A 168 -18.67 -5.21 -2.38
N ASP A 169 -19.07 -6.19 -3.18
CA ASP A 169 -20.30 -6.95 -2.97
C ASP A 169 -20.16 -8.04 -1.90
N THR A 170 -18.95 -8.54 -1.68
CA THR A 170 -18.66 -9.59 -0.70
C THR A 170 -17.27 -9.38 -0.13
N ASN A 171 -17.03 -9.87 1.10
CA ASN A 171 -15.70 -9.87 1.67
C ASN A 171 -14.91 -11.13 1.20
N PRO A 172 -13.92 -10.99 0.31
CA PRO A 172 -13.17 -12.14 -0.19
C PRO A 172 -12.33 -12.85 0.90
N ALA A 173 -11.99 -12.14 1.98
CA ALA A 173 -11.24 -12.74 3.10
C ALA A 173 -12.05 -13.76 3.90
N ASP A 174 -13.39 -13.77 3.78
CA ASP A 174 -14.25 -14.74 4.46
C ASP A 174 -14.23 -16.12 3.79
N ARG A 175 -13.72 -16.21 2.55
CA ARG A 175 -13.67 -17.45 1.75
C ARG A 175 -12.29 -18.10 1.72
N ILE A 176 -11.41 -17.76 2.65
CA ILE A 176 -10.01 -18.19 2.66
C ILE A 176 -9.80 -19.20 3.77
N GLU A 177 -9.03 -20.24 3.47
CA GLU A 177 -8.53 -21.15 4.49
C GLU A 177 -7.37 -20.50 5.25
N ARG A 178 -7.57 -20.31 6.54
CA ARG A 178 -6.54 -19.80 7.44
C ARG A 178 -5.63 -20.95 7.86
N PRO A 179 -4.32 -20.70 8.04
CA PRO A 179 -3.44 -21.70 8.62
C PRO A 179 -3.91 -22.08 10.04
N LYS A 180 -3.67 -23.33 10.43
CA LYS A 180 -4.00 -23.78 11.79
C LYS A 180 -3.14 -23.03 12.79
N LYS A 181 -3.77 -22.59 13.88
CA LYS A 181 -3.06 -21.92 14.98
C LYS A 181 -2.05 -22.89 15.59
N GLU A 182 -0.79 -22.46 15.64
CA GLU A 182 0.24 -23.18 16.37
C GLU A 182 0.06 -22.94 17.88
N LYS A 183 0.10 -24.03 18.65
CA LYS A 183 0.09 -23.92 20.11
C LYS A 183 1.46 -23.38 20.53
N PHE A 184 1.48 -22.26 21.19
CA PHE A 184 2.68 -21.80 21.86
C PHE A 184 2.86 -22.68 23.12
N VAL A 185 3.91 -23.44 23.14
CA VAL A 185 4.38 -24.14 24.35
C VAL A 185 5.42 -23.21 24.97
N GLY A 186 5.01 -22.44 25.97
CA GLY A 186 5.94 -21.64 26.75
C GLY A 186 6.93 -22.57 27.46
N SER A 187 8.22 -22.32 27.30
CA SER A 187 9.22 -22.87 28.23
C SER A 187 9.20 -22.03 29.50
N ALA A 188 9.02 -22.66 30.64
CA ALA A 188 9.34 -22.02 31.91
C ALA A 188 10.87 -22.00 32.05
N TYR A 189 11.38 -20.92 32.62
CA TYR A 189 12.79 -20.90 32.98
C TYR A 189 13.05 -21.95 34.05
N GLU A 190 14.10 -22.74 33.86
CA GLU A 190 14.60 -23.61 34.89
C GLU A 190 15.19 -22.80 36.07
N GLU A 191 15.23 -23.38 37.26
CA GLU A 191 15.68 -22.69 38.47
C GLU A 191 17.08 -22.08 38.31
N ASP A 192 17.98 -22.80 37.64
CA ASP A 192 19.32 -22.33 37.35
C ASP A 192 19.38 -21.15 36.41
N GLU A 193 18.45 -21.07 35.42
CA GLU A 193 18.35 -19.96 34.49
C GLU A 193 17.83 -18.71 35.21
N LEU A 194 16.85 -18.86 36.11
CA LEU A 194 16.34 -17.78 36.95
C LEU A 194 17.42 -17.25 37.90
N ASN A 195 18.18 -18.13 38.53
CA ASN A 195 19.29 -17.75 39.41
C ASN A 195 20.35 -16.94 38.66
N ARG A 196 20.74 -17.37 37.45
CA ARG A 196 21.67 -16.62 36.59
C ARG A 196 21.12 -15.25 36.19
N LEU A 197 19.82 -15.16 35.86
CA LEU A 197 19.15 -13.87 35.56
C LEU A 197 19.25 -12.96 36.77
N PHE A 198 18.91 -13.43 37.96
CA PHE A 198 18.95 -12.63 39.18
C PHE A 198 20.37 -12.18 39.57
N GLU A 199 21.38 -13.00 39.32
CA GLU A 199 22.79 -12.60 39.54
C GLU A 199 23.22 -11.48 38.59
N VAL A 200 22.83 -11.53 37.33
CA VAL A 200 23.09 -10.46 36.35
C VAL A 200 22.41 -9.16 36.71
N VAL A 201 21.13 -9.22 37.10
CA VAL A 201 20.31 -8.02 37.42
C VAL A 201 20.75 -7.39 38.75
N LYS A 202 21.26 -8.14 39.73
CA LYS A 202 21.78 -7.57 40.99
C LYS A 202 22.95 -6.59 40.81
N GLY A 203 23.65 -6.64 39.67
CA GLY A 203 24.78 -5.76 39.36
C GLY A 203 24.41 -4.51 38.55
N ASP A 204 23.16 -4.35 38.14
CA ASP A 204 22.72 -3.23 37.30
C ASP A 204 21.94 -2.22 38.17
N PRO A 205 22.50 -1.04 38.49
CA PRO A 205 21.74 -0.01 39.22
C PRO A 205 20.65 0.54 38.28
N ILE A 206 19.38 0.42 38.69
CA ILE A 206 18.23 1.09 38.08
C ILE A 206 18.35 2.59 38.27
#